data_e233dce5cb7775f1fb20f066f5d9fbb6
#
_entry.id   e233dce5cb7775f1fb20f066f5d9fbb6
#
_cell.length_a   1.000
_cell.length_b   1.000
_cell.length_c   1.000
_cell.angle_alpha   90.00
_cell.angle_beta   90.00
_cell.angle_gamma   90.00
#
_symmetry.space_group_name_H-M   'P 1'
#
loop_
_entity.id
_entity.type
_entity.pdbx_description
1 polymer ?
#
loop_
_entity_poly.entity_id
_entity_poly.type
_entity_poly.pdbx_seq_one_letter_code
_entity_poly.pdbx_strand_id
1 'polypeptide(L)'
;MGKAPKLLISSSGIENQVFQGASSLSLDAKGRLSVPTRHREVLSATAGGQLTITKHPHGCLMMFPRTEWERFRERIAQLPMEAQWWKRIFLGNAMDVDMDGTGRVLISPELRAASGIAKDTILLGMGNHFELWDKTAY
;
A
#
# COMPACT_ATOMS: atom_id res chain seq x y z
N MET A 1 7.06 -26.69 4.63
CA MET A 1 7.74 -25.87 3.64
C MET A 1 6.93 -25.67 2.37
N GLY A 2 6.35 -26.69 1.79
CA GLY A 2 5.66 -26.56 0.53
C GLY A 2 4.31 -25.86 0.58
N LYS A 3 3.89 -25.39 1.72
CA LYS A 3 2.55 -24.83 1.86
C LYS A 3 2.41 -23.42 1.26
N ALA A 4 3.47 -22.62 1.36
CA ALA A 4 3.40 -21.27 0.86
C ALA A 4 3.07 -21.20 -0.63
N PRO A 5 3.74 -21.98 -1.49
CA PRO A 5 3.36 -21.97 -2.90
C PRO A 5 1.91 -22.36 -3.13
N LYS A 6 1.42 -23.30 -2.35
CA LYS A 6 0.04 -23.73 -2.48
C LYS A 6 -0.93 -22.60 -2.14
N LEU A 7 -0.61 -21.83 -1.13
CA LEU A 7 -1.44 -20.68 -0.76
C LEU A 7 -1.43 -19.61 -1.84
N LEU A 8 -0.31 -19.45 -2.51
CA LEU A 8 -0.19 -18.44 -3.56
C LEU A 8 -0.90 -18.86 -4.84
N ILE A 9 -1.13 -20.14 -5.02
CA ILE A 9 -1.79 -20.67 -6.21
C ILE A 9 -3.26 -20.88 -5.92
N SER A 10 -3.88 -19.88 -5.40
CA SER A 10 -5.31 -19.90 -5.17
C SER A 10 -6.04 -19.96 -6.51
N SER A 11 -7.10 -20.75 -6.57
CA SER A 11 -7.87 -20.86 -7.79
C SER A 11 -8.70 -19.63 -8.12
N SER A 12 -8.71 -18.66 -7.24
CA SER A 12 -9.57 -17.48 -7.39
C SER A 12 -8.97 -16.38 -8.28
N GLY A 13 -7.79 -16.57 -8.82
CA GLY A 13 -7.14 -15.54 -9.59
C GLY A 13 -6.39 -14.51 -8.75
N ILE A 14 -6.37 -14.70 -7.44
CA ILE A 14 -5.65 -13.79 -6.55
C ILE A 14 -4.15 -13.81 -6.82
N GLU A 15 -3.66 -14.92 -7.33
CA GLU A 15 -2.25 -15.04 -7.68
C GLU A 15 -1.82 -13.98 -8.69
N ASN A 16 -2.77 -13.41 -9.43
CA ASN A 16 -2.47 -12.35 -10.40
C ASN A 16 -2.32 -11.00 -9.75
N GLN A 17 -2.53 -10.90 -8.44
CA GLN A 17 -2.44 -9.65 -7.71
C GLN A 17 -1.16 -9.52 -6.91
N VAL A 18 -0.16 -10.30 -7.25
CA VAL A 18 1.13 -10.23 -6.55
C VAL A 18 1.93 -9.08 -7.12
N PHE A 19 2.18 -8.07 -6.28
CA PHE A 19 3.00 -6.92 -6.67
C PHE A 19 4.45 -7.19 -6.31
N GLN A 20 5.35 -6.83 -7.19
CA GLN A 20 6.78 -7.00 -6.94
C GLN A 20 7.58 -5.96 -7.70
N GLY A 21 8.82 -5.80 -7.29
CA GLY A 21 9.76 -4.91 -7.94
C GLY A 21 9.74 -3.51 -7.35
N ALA A 22 10.77 -2.75 -7.70
CA ALA A 22 10.97 -1.39 -7.21
C ALA A 22 10.80 -0.41 -8.36
N SER A 23 10.15 0.72 -8.09
CA SER A 23 9.98 1.79 -9.07
C SER A 23 10.38 3.11 -8.43
N SER A 24 11.24 3.87 -9.09
CA SER A 24 11.58 5.23 -8.68
C SER A 24 10.56 6.19 -9.27
N LEU A 25 9.85 6.91 -8.43
CA LEU A 25 8.75 7.78 -8.84
C LEU A 25 8.87 9.11 -8.11
N SER A 26 8.38 10.18 -8.73
CA SER A 26 8.34 11.48 -8.09
C SER A 26 6.90 11.91 -7.89
N LEU A 27 6.60 12.49 -6.73
CA LEU A 27 5.30 13.09 -6.50
C LEU A 27 5.20 14.39 -7.30
N ASP A 28 3.99 14.70 -7.78
CA ASP A 28 3.77 15.99 -8.42
C ASP A 28 3.62 17.08 -7.36
N ALA A 29 3.42 18.32 -7.81
CA ALA A 29 3.37 19.48 -6.91
C ALA A 29 2.23 19.38 -5.90
N LYS A 30 1.21 18.59 -6.19
CA LYS A 30 0.06 18.41 -5.29
C LYS A 30 0.20 17.17 -4.40
N GLY A 31 1.33 16.46 -4.49
CA GLY A 31 1.56 15.26 -3.69
C GLY A 31 0.94 14.01 -4.27
N ARG A 32 0.68 13.97 -5.57
CA ARG A 32 0.11 12.79 -6.21
C ARG A 32 1.19 11.92 -6.80
N LEU A 33 1.03 10.62 -6.64
CA LEU A 33 1.92 9.58 -7.16
C LEU A 33 1.27 8.95 -8.39
N SER A 34 1.99 8.92 -9.51
CA SER A 34 1.52 8.19 -10.69
C SER A 34 1.90 6.72 -10.54
N VAL A 35 0.90 5.88 -10.38
CA VAL A 35 1.11 4.45 -10.22
C VAL A 35 1.59 3.86 -11.54
N PRO A 36 2.64 3.02 -11.56
CA PRO A 36 3.09 2.39 -12.80
C PRO A 36 1.97 1.63 -13.49
N THR A 37 1.96 1.69 -14.81
CA THR A 37 0.87 1.11 -15.61
C THR A 37 0.62 -0.35 -15.29
N ARG A 38 1.67 -1.15 -15.10
CA ARG A 38 1.51 -2.57 -14.79
C ARG A 38 0.72 -2.82 -13.51
N HIS A 39 0.82 -1.90 -12.55
CA HIS A 39 0.08 -2.02 -11.29
C HIS A 39 -1.31 -1.41 -11.40
N ARG A 40 -1.46 -0.38 -12.22
CA ARG A 40 -2.76 0.28 -12.41
C ARG A 40 -3.83 -0.68 -12.88
N GLU A 41 -3.48 -1.52 -13.85
CA GLU A 41 -4.44 -2.45 -14.43
C GLU A 41 -4.93 -3.44 -13.38
N VAL A 42 -4.01 -3.95 -12.58
CA VAL A 42 -4.36 -4.88 -11.51
C VAL A 42 -5.25 -4.20 -10.48
N LEU A 43 -4.89 -2.98 -10.08
CA LEU A 43 -5.66 -2.25 -9.08
C LEU A 43 -7.06 -1.92 -9.58
N SER A 44 -7.21 -1.56 -10.84
CA SER A 44 -8.52 -1.27 -11.42
C SER A 44 -9.37 -2.52 -11.50
N ALA A 45 -8.77 -3.64 -11.91
CA ALA A 45 -9.50 -4.89 -12.11
C ALA A 45 -9.93 -5.53 -10.79
N THR A 46 -9.11 -5.41 -9.74
CA THR A 46 -9.34 -6.17 -8.50
C THR A 46 -9.91 -5.33 -7.38
N ALA A 47 -9.72 -4.02 -7.40
CA ALA A 47 -10.16 -3.14 -6.31
C ALA A 47 -10.87 -1.89 -6.82
N GLY A 48 -11.16 -1.82 -8.12
CA GLY A 48 -11.83 -0.64 -8.69
C GLY A 48 -11.04 0.64 -8.54
N GLY A 49 -9.72 0.54 -8.42
CA GLY A 49 -8.87 1.71 -8.21
C GLY A 49 -8.90 2.28 -6.79
N GLN A 50 -9.53 1.57 -5.86
CA GLN A 50 -9.61 2.02 -4.46
C GLN A 50 -8.44 1.49 -3.66
N LEU A 51 -7.80 2.38 -2.91
CA LEU A 51 -6.66 2.02 -2.07
C LEU A 51 -6.84 2.57 -0.67
N THR A 52 -6.03 2.04 0.24
CA THR A 52 -5.90 2.59 1.59
C THR A 52 -4.41 2.69 1.90
N ILE A 53 -4.02 3.84 2.41
CA ILE A 53 -2.61 4.12 2.75
C ILE A 53 -2.52 4.31 4.25
N THR A 54 -1.51 3.71 4.85
CA THR A 54 -1.28 3.85 6.28
C THR A 54 0.22 3.86 6.58
N LYS A 55 0.56 4.10 7.84
CA LYS A 55 1.95 4.15 8.28
C LYS A 55 2.50 2.74 8.47
N HIS A 56 3.80 2.63 8.27
CA HIS A 56 4.57 1.44 8.57
C HIS A 56 5.49 1.72 9.76
N PRO A 57 5.70 0.75 10.66
CA PRO A 57 6.58 0.98 11.82
C PRO A 57 8.00 1.37 11.46
N HIS A 58 8.48 1.02 10.29
CA HIS A 58 9.82 1.35 9.84
C HIS A 58 9.92 2.74 9.20
N GLY A 59 8.87 3.53 9.23
CA GLY A 59 8.92 4.92 8.79
C GLY A 59 8.49 5.17 7.35
N CYS A 60 8.15 4.13 6.60
CA CYS A 60 7.57 4.29 5.26
C CYS A 60 6.05 4.24 5.33
N LEU A 61 5.41 4.24 4.18
CA LEU A 61 3.96 4.06 4.07
C LEU A 61 3.66 2.70 3.46
N MET A 62 2.51 2.16 3.84
CA MET A 62 1.95 0.96 3.21
C MET A 62 0.76 1.38 2.38
N MET A 63 0.67 0.87 1.15
CA MET A 63 -0.45 1.12 0.26
C MET A 63 -1.09 -0.21 -0.10
N PHE A 64 -2.36 -0.36 0.24
CA PHE A 64 -3.10 -1.60 -0.02
C PHE A 64 -4.20 -1.35 -1.04
N PRO A 65 -4.42 -2.29 -1.97
CA PRO A 65 -5.73 -2.35 -2.61
C PRO A 65 -6.79 -2.46 -1.52
N ARG A 66 -7.94 -1.79 -1.69
CA ARG A 66 -8.94 -1.74 -0.62
C ARG A 66 -9.38 -3.13 -0.17
N THR A 67 -9.46 -4.07 -1.08
CA THR A 67 -9.84 -5.45 -0.75
C THR A 67 -8.83 -6.11 0.18
N GLU A 68 -7.52 -5.86 -0.06
CA GLU A 68 -6.47 -6.40 0.80
C GLU A 68 -6.39 -5.65 2.12
N TRP A 69 -6.65 -4.35 2.10
CA TRP A 69 -6.72 -3.56 3.32
C TRP A 69 -7.77 -4.10 4.27
N GLU A 70 -8.94 -4.48 3.76
CA GLU A 70 -10.01 -4.99 4.61
C GLU A 70 -9.60 -6.26 5.32
N ARG A 71 -8.87 -7.14 4.65
CA ARG A 71 -8.34 -8.36 5.26
C ARG A 71 -7.31 -8.04 6.34
N PHE A 72 -6.40 -7.13 6.04
CA PHE A 72 -5.36 -6.71 6.98
C PHE A 72 -5.99 -6.05 8.19
N ARG A 73 -6.93 -5.14 7.97
CA ARG A 73 -7.63 -4.43 9.04
C ARG A 73 -8.31 -5.41 9.98
N GLU A 74 -8.95 -6.43 9.44
CA GLU A 74 -9.63 -7.40 10.26
C GLU A 74 -8.67 -8.18 11.14
N ARG A 75 -7.53 -8.58 10.61
CA ARG A 75 -6.51 -9.25 11.40
C ARG A 75 -5.97 -8.36 12.51
N ILE A 76 -5.72 -7.09 12.20
CA ILE A 76 -5.19 -6.15 13.19
C ILE A 76 -6.23 -5.88 14.28
N ALA A 77 -7.51 -5.78 13.90
CA ALA A 77 -8.58 -5.51 14.87
C ALA A 77 -8.72 -6.61 15.90
N GLN A 78 -8.31 -7.83 15.57
CA GLN A 78 -8.42 -8.98 16.47
C GLN A 78 -7.21 -9.14 17.39
N LEU A 79 -6.20 -8.30 17.26
CA LEU A 79 -5.05 -8.36 18.15
C LEU A 79 -5.45 -8.03 19.58
N PRO A 80 -4.80 -8.66 20.59
CA PRO A 80 -5.13 -8.41 21.97
C PRO A 80 -4.75 -6.99 22.41
N MET A 81 -5.25 -6.61 23.58
CA MET A 81 -5.00 -5.27 24.13
C MET A 81 -3.50 -4.93 24.23
N GLU A 82 -2.67 -5.92 24.47
CA GLU A 82 -1.23 -5.70 24.55
C GLU A 82 -0.66 -5.18 23.24
N ALA A 83 -1.36 -5.38 22.14
CA ALA A 83 -0.92 -4.94 20.82
C ALA A 83 -1.60 -3.64 20.39
N GLN A 84 -2.10 -2.84 21.31
CA GLN A 84 -2.77 -1.57 21.00
C GLN A 84 -1.90 -0.62 20.18
N TRP A 85 -0.60 -0.67 20.41
CA TRP A 85 0.34 0.16 19.66
C TRP A 85 0.25 -0.10 18.16
N TRP A 86 0.14 -1.36 17.77
CA TRP A 86 -0.01 -1.73 16.36
C TRP A 86 -1.31 -1.19 15.77
N LYS A 87 -2.39 -1.25 16.54
CA LYS A 87 -3.67 -0.71 16.09
C LYS A 87 -3.56 0.79 15.85
N ARG A 88 -2.88 1.51 16.73
CA ARG A 88 -2.71 2.95 16.55
C ARG A 88 -1.93 3.28 15.29
N ILE A 89 -0.88 2.52 15.01
CA ILE A 89 -0.08 2.75 13.81
C ILE A 89 -0.89 2.44 12.56
N PHE A 90 -1.45 1.26 12.47
CA PHE A 90 -2.06 0.80 11.22
C PHE A 90 -3.47 1.34 11.04
N LEU A 91 -4.31 1.25 12.04
CA LEU A 91 -5.72 1.67 11.91
C LEU A 91 -5.87 3.16 12.14
N GLY A 92 -5.13 3.70 13.10
CA GLY A 92 -5.26 5.10 13.48
C GLY A 92 -4.77 6.08 12.43
N ASN A 93 -3.94 5.63 11.49
CA ASN A 93 -3.37 6.49 10.45
C ASN A 93 -3.86 6.13 9.05
N ALA A 94 -4.81 5.23 8.93
CA ALA A 94 -5.27 4.78 7.64
C ALA A 94 -6.12 5.84 6.94
N MET A 95 -5.85 6.05 5.65
CA MET A 95 -6.60 6.98 4.82
C MET A 95 -6.99 6.31 3.53
N ASP A 96 -8.28 6.32 3.24
CA ASP A 96 -8.79 5.79 1.98
C ASP A 96 -8.55 6.81 0.87
N VAL A 97 -8.16 6.31 -0.29
CA VAL A 97 -7.91 7.15 -1.45
C VAL A 97 -8.30 6.38 -2.71
N ASP A 98 -8.76 7.11 -3.71
CA ASP A 98 -9.09 6.52 -5.00
C ASP A 98 -8.04 6.94 -6.02
N MET A 99 -7.65 5.99 -6.86
CA MET A 99 -6.81 6.29 -8.02
C MET A 99 -7.66 7.08 -9.01
N ASP A 100 -7.14 8.19 -9.51
CA ASP A 100 -7.90 9.01 -10.47
C ASP A 100 -7.84 8.39 -11.88
N GLY A 101 -8.52 9.05 -12.83
CA GLY A 101 -8.63 8.52 -14.17
C GLY A 101 -7.31 8.41 -14.93
N THR A 102 -6.27 9.08 -14.48
CA THR A 102 -4.94 9.01 -15.09
C THR A 102 -3.98 8.14 -14.27
N GLY A 103 -4.48 7.43 -13.27
CA GLY A 103 -3.69 6.51 -12.49
C GLY A 103 -2.89 7.15 -11.38
N ARG A 104 -3.32 8.29 -10.87
CA ARG A 104 -2.61 8.99 -9.79
C ARG A 104 -3.35 8.81 -8.47
N VAL A 105 -2.59 8.71 -7.38
CA VAL A 105 -3.13 8.65 -6.02
C VAL A 105 -2.53 9.79 -5.20
N LEU A 106 -3.37 10.43 -4.39
CA LEU A 106 -2.93 11.50 -3.53
C LEU A 106 -2.33 10.92 -2.25
N ILE A 107 -1.09 11.33 -1.95
CA ILE A 107 -0.48 11.04 -0.66
C ILE A 107 -0.72 12.27 0.21
N SER A 108 -1.52 12.13 1.25
CA SER A 108 -1.93 13.29 2.06
C SER A 108 -0.72 13.98 2.69
N PRO A 109 -0.84 15.28 2.99
CA PRO A 109 0.26 15.98 3.68
C PRO A 109 0.64 15.33 5.00
N GLU A 110 -0.35 14.82 5.73
CA GLU A 110 -0.09 14.16 7.02
C GLU A 110 0.75 12.90 6.84
N LEU A 111 0.42 12.08 5.86
CA LEU A 111 1.19 10.85 5.61
C LEU A 111 2.57 11.17 5.04
N ARG A 112 2.68 12.20 4.21
CA ARG A 112 3.98 12.62 3.71
C ARG A 112 4.89 13.07 4.85
N ALA A 113 4.35 13.88 5.75
CA ALA A 113 5.10 14.36 6.91
C ALA A 113 5.52 13.19 7.82
N ALA A 114 4.60 12.25 8.05
CA ALA A 114 4.88 11.10 8.92
C ALA A 114 5.96 10.18 8.38
N SER A 115 6.13 10.14 7.05
CA SER A 115 7.09 9.24 6.40
C SER A 115 8.33 9.96 5.87
N GLY A 116 8.39 11.28 6.03
CA GLY A 116 9.52 12.05 5.52
C GLY A 116 9.57 12.13 4.00
N ILE A 117 8.49 11.80 3.32
CA ILE A 117 8.46 11.83 1.86
C ILE A 117 8.29 13.26 1.39
N ALA A 118 9.26 13.76 0.61
CA ALA A 118 9.20 15.09 0.03
C ALA A 118 8.76 15.03 -1.43
N LYS A 119 9.55 14.42 -2.28
CA LYS A 119 9.27 14.36 -3.70
C LYS A 119 9.66 13.04 -4.32
N ASP A 120 10.93 12.67 -4.22
CA ASP A 120 11.43 11.46 -4.87
C ASP A 120 11.23 10.25 -3.98
N THR A 121 10.64 9.21 -4.55
CA THR A 121 10.17 8.05 -3.80
C THR A 121 10.63 6.76 -4.45
N ILE A 122 10.58 5.69 -3.67
CA ILE A 122 10.70 4.33 -4.16
C ILE A 122 9.40 3.61 -3.78
N LEU A 123 8.77 3.03 -4.77
CA LEU A 123 7.58 2.19 -4.57
C LEU A 123 7.99 0.74 -4.69
N LEU A 124 7.77 -0.04 -3.64
CA LEU A 124 8.10 -1.46 -3.60
C LEU A 124 6.84 -2.30 -3.65
N GLY A 125 6.82 -3.29 -4.53
CA GLY A 125 5.77 -4.30 -4.51
C GLY A 125 6.09 -5.32 -3.42
N MET A 126 5.15 -5.54 -2.51
CA MET A 126 5.34 -6.37 -1.33
C MET A 126 4.34 -7.54 -1.31
N GLY A 127 4.00 -8.08 -2.46
CA GLY A 127 3.04 -9.16 -2.57
C GLY A 127 1.63 -8.62 -2.68
N ASN A 128 0.91 -8.51 -1.59
CA ASN A 128 -0.48 -8.05 -1.61
C ASN A 128 -0.64 -6.55 -1.37
N HIS A 129 0.46 -5.82 -1.25
CA HIS A 129 0.44 -4.38 -1.01
C HIS A 129 1.75 -3.77 -1.50
N PHE A 130 1.91 -2.46 -1.28
CA PHE A 130 3.11 -1.73 -1.63
C PHE A 130 3.68 -1.04 -0.39
N GLU A 131 4.98 -0.80 -0.41
CA GLU A 131 5.61 0.16 0.49
C GLU A 131 6.07 1.36 -0.31
N LEU A 132 5.87 2.55 0.24
CA LEU A 132 6.33 3.79 -0.38
C LEU A 132 7.31 4.46 0.55
N TRP A 133 8.53 4.66 0.05
CA TRP A 133 9.64 5.20 0.83
C TRP A 133 10.10 6.51 0.25
N ASP A 134 10.56 7.42 1.12
CA ASP A 134 11.36 8.53 0.64
C ASP A 134 12.64 7.98 0.04
N LYS A 135 13.03 8.47 -1.14
CA LYS A 135 14.14 7.87 -1.87
C LYS A 135 15.45 7.95 -1.09
N THR A 136 15.68 9.05 -0.38
CA THR A 136 16.92 9.20 0.37
C THR A 136 16.96 8.35 1.64
N ALA A 137 15.79 7.99 2.17
CA ALA A 137 15.70 7.17 3.39
C ALA A 137 15.77 5.68 3.08
N TYR A 138 15.53 5.32 1.84
CA TYR A 138 15.55 3.92 1.44
C TYR A 138 17.01 3.43 1.28
#